data_877b21c2dbbce00690c1e11c6c0183a5
#
_entry.id   877b21c2dbbce00690c1e11c6c0183a5
#
_cell.length_a   1.000
_cell.length_b   1.000
_cell.length_c   1.000
_cell.angle_alpha   90.00
_cell.angle_beta   90.00
_cell.angle_gamma   90.00
#
_symmetry.space_group_name_H-M   'P 1'
#
loop_
_entity.id
_entity.type
_entity.pdbx_description
1 polymer ?
#
loop_
_entity_poly.entity_id
_entity_poly.type
_entity_poly.pdbx_seq_one_letter_code
_entity_poly.pdbx_strand_id
1 'polypeptide(L)'
;MSSRLTKTAAMIAVVFGTLTVISGGRALFGGADMGAVVPFVLRFNFVAGFAYVIAGYGLWREASWARLAAIVIFTSTAFVYAAFIVQVLRGVPWEERTMGAMILRTLVWAWIAKMA
;
A
#
# COMPACT_ATOMS: atom_id res chain seq x y z
N MET A 1 8.35 -10.78 19.25
CA MET A 1 7.56 -11.31 18.14
C MET A 1 8.21 -12.54 17.53
N SER A 2 7.40 -13.50 17.07
CA SER A 2 7.90 -14.68 16.39
C SER A 2 8.54 -14.32 15.06
N SER A 3 9.76 -14.81 14.77
CA SER A 3 10.41 -14.56 13.50
C SER A 3 9.62 -15.20 12.33
N ARG A 4 8.84 -16.24 12.60
CA ARG A 4 7.94 -16.84 11.61
C ARG A 4 6.86 -15.84 11.16
N LEU A 5 6.24 -15.15 12.12
CA LEU A 5 5.22 -14.13 11.80
C LEU A 5 5.85 -12.95 11.07
N THR A 6 7.05 -12.53 11.48
CA THR A 6 7.76 -11.45 10.81
C THR A 6 8.08 -11.82 9.36
N LYS A 7 8.50 -13.06 9.11
CA LYS A 7 8.80 -13.51 7.75
C LYS A 7 7.53 -13.62 6.91
N THR A 8 6.42 -14.06 7.50
CA THR A 8 5.12 -14.07 6.82
C THR A 8 4.72 -12.64 6.42
N ALA A 9 4.85 -11.69 7.34
CA ALA A 9 4.57 -10.28 7.05
C ALA A 9 5.47 -9.76 5.93
N ALA A 10 6.75 -10.13 5.93
CA ALA A 10 7.69 -9.75 4.89
C ALA A 10 7.27 -10.26 3.52
N MET A 11 6.87 -11.52 3.44
CA MET A 11 6.41 -12.11 2.18
C MET A 11 5.16 -11.41 1.66
N ILE A 12 4.20 -11.14 2.54
CA ILE A 12 2.97 -10.43 2.18
C ILE A 12 3.33 -9.04 1.65
N ALA A 13 4.24 -8.31 2.31
CA ALA A 13 4.66 -6.99 1.90
C ALA A 13 5.30 -7.01 0.50
N VAL A 14 6.20 -7.94 0.24
CA VAL A 14 6.90 -8.05 -1.04
C VAL A 14 5.92 -8.41 -2.16
N VAL A 15 5.07 -9.40 -1.94
CA VAL A 15 4.08 -9.82 -2.94
C VAL A 15 3.10 -8.69 -3.22
N PHE A 16 2.57 -8.07 -2.17
CA PHE A 16 1.62 -6.98 -2.30
C PHE A 16 2.27 -5.79 -3.02
N GLY A 17 3.52 -5.46 -2.67
CA GLY A 17 4.25 -4.37 -3.30
C GLY A 17 4.50 -4.62 -4.78
N THR A 18 4.92 -5.82 -5.13
CA THR A 18 5.17 -6.21 -6.52
C THR A 18 3.89 -6.11 -7.34
N LEU A 19 2.78 -6.64 -6.84
CA LEU A 19 1.49 -6.56 -7.52
C LEU A 19 1.04 -5.10 -7.67
N THR A 20 1.27 -4.29 -6.66
CA THR A 20 0.92 -2.86 -6.67
C THR A 20 1.73 -2.11 -7.72
N VAL A 21 3.03 -2.37 -7.83
CA VAL A 21 3.88 -1.73 -8.85
C VAL A 21 3.44 -2.14 -10.25
N ILE A 22 3.17 -3.42 -10.47
CA ILE A 22 2.71 -3.89 -11.78
C ILE A 22 1.38 -3.25 -12.14
N SER A 23 0.41 -3.30 -11.24
CA SER A 23 -0.93 -2.75 -11.46
C SER A 23 -0.88 -1.23 -11.68
N GLY A 24 -0.16 -0.50 -10.82
CA GLY A 24 -0.03 0.96 -10.93
C GLY A 24 0.73 1.37 -12.18
N GLY A 25 1.77 0.62 -12.54
CA GLY A 25 2.53 0.88 -13.76
C GLY A 25 1.69 0.70 -15.02
N ARG A 26 0.85 -0.33 -15.05
CA ARG A 26 -0.06 -0.56 -16.18
C ARG A 26 -1.08 0.57 -16.30
N ALA A 27 -1.59 1.07 -15.17
CA ALA A 27 -2.53 2.17 -15.16
C ALA A 27 -1.90 3.50 -15.59
N LEU A 28 -0.66 3.77 -15.14
CA LEU A 28 0.02 5.03 -15.39
C LEU A 28 0.70 5.08 -16.77
N PHE A 29 1.26 3.96 -17.23
CA PHE A 29 2.13 3.94 -18.41
C PHE A 29 1.67 2.99 -19.50
N GLY A 30 0.87 1.98 -19.15
CA GLY A 30 0.46 0.94 -20.09
C GLY A 30 -0.88 1.18 -20.78
N GLY A 31 -1.55 2.29 -20.52
CA GLY A 31 -2.84 2.61 -21.12
C GLY A 31 -3.98 1.73 -20.66
N ALA A 32 -3.82 1.00 -19.55
CA ALA A 32 -4.89 0.16 -19.01
C ALA A 32 -6.05 1.03 -18.55
N ASP A 33 -7.27 0.63 -18.89
CA ASP A 33 -8.48 1.32 -18.44
C ASP A 33 -8.80 0.83 -17.02
N MET A 34 -8.64 1.70 -16.05
CA MET A 34 -8.92 1.41 -14.64
C MET A 34 -10.21 2.08 -14.16
N GLY A 35 -10.99 2.65 -15.07
CA GLY A 35 -12.23 3.36 -14.73
C GLY A 35 -11.96 4.76 -14.20
N ALA A 36 -12.82 5.24 -13.32
CA ALA A 36 -12.71 6.57 -12.72
C ALA A 36 -11.68 6.55 -11.58
N VAL A 37 -10.40 6.72 -11.93
CA VAL A 37 -9.32 6.74 -10.93
C VAL A 37 -9.12 8.15 -10.40
N VAL A 38 -8.71 8.23 -9.11
CA VAL A 38 -8.31 9.47 -8.49
C VAL A 38 -6.78 9.55 -8.65
N PRO A 39 -6.25 10.52 -9.44
CA PRO A 39 -4.84 10.50 -9.83
C PRO A 39 -3.85 10.48 -8.68
N PHE A 40 -4.10 11.24 -7.60
CA PHE A 40 -3.13 11.28 -6.50
C PHE A 40 -3.08 9.95 -5.74
N VAL A 41 -4.21 9.23 -5.67
CA VAL A 41 -4.26 7.91 -5.04
C VAL A 41 -3.48 6.90 -5.88
N LEU A 42 -3.69 6.92 -7.20
CA LEU A 42 -2.99 6.02 -8.12
C LEU A 42 -1.48 6.24 -8.05
N ARG A 43 -1.03 7.49 -8.08
CA ARG A 43 0.40 7.83 -8.02
C ARG A 43 1.00 7.43 -6.67
N PHE A 44 0.29 7.71 -5.58
CA PHE A 44 0.73 7.32 -4.25
C PHE A 44 0.90 5.80 -4.18
N ASN A 45 -0.10 5.05 -4.64
CA ASN A 45 -0.08 3.60 -4.56
C ASN A 45 1.07 3.01 -5.39
N PHE A 46 1.35 3.58 -6.55
CA PHE A 46 2.46 3.12 -7.38
C PHE A 46 3.80 3.31 -6.65
N VAL A 47 4.05 4.50 -6.12
CA VAL A 47 5.28 4.79 -5.37
C VAL A 47 5.33 3.94 -4.09
N ALA A 48 4.21 3.82 -3.39
CA ALA A 48 4.11 3.02 -2.16
C ALA A 48 4.45 1.55 -2.42
N GLY A 49 4.13 1.02 -3.61
CA GLY A 49 4.46 -0.36 -3.95
C GLY A 49 5.95 -0.64 -3.84
N PHE A 50 6.79 0.28 -4.28
CA PHE A 50 8.24 0.16 -4.11
C PHE A 50 8.62 0.18 -2.63
N ALA A 51 8.00 1.06 -1.84
CA ALA A 51 8.24 1.12 -0.40
C ALA A 51 7.81 -0.17 0.29
N TYR A 52 6.74 -0.80 -0.16
CA TYR A 52 6.29 -2.09 0.37
C TYR A 52 7.36 -3.17 0.17
N VAL A 53 7.97 -3.23 -1.01
CA VAL A 53 9.03 -4.20 -1.30
C VAL A 53 10.25 -3.94 -0.41
N ILE A 54 10.64 -2.69 -0.26
CA ILE A 54 11.78 -2.31 0.58
C ILE A 54 11.52 -2.68 2.04
N ALA A 55 10.33 -2.34 2.55
CA ALA A 55 9.96 -2.68 3.92
C ALA A 55 9.89 -4.20 4.12
N GLY A 56 9.39 -4.94 3.12
CA GLY A 56 9.35 -6.39 3.16
C GLY A 56 10.74 -7.00 3.23
N TYR A 57 11.68 -6.46 2.47
CA TYR A 57 13.07 -6.88 2.53
C TYR A 57 13.65 -6.65 3.93
N GLY A 58 13.39 -5.46 4.51
CA GLY A 58 13.86 -5.15 5.87
C GLY A 58 13.25 -6.07 6.91
N LEU A 59 11.97 -6.40 6.79
CA LEU A 59 11.31 -7.34 7.70
C LEU A 59 11.89 -8.74 7.59
N TRP A 60 12.17 -9.19 6.36
CA TRP A 60 12.76 -10.51 6.12
C TRP A 60 14.13 -10.62 6.80
N ARG A 61 14.92 -9.56 6.73
CA ARG A 61 16.24 -9.50 7.34
C ARG A 61 16.20 -9.09 8.82
N GLU A 62 15.02 -8.82 9.35
CA GLU A 62 14.82 -8.35 10.72
C GLU A 62 15.66 -7.09 11.01
N ALA A 63 15.72 -6.18 10.01
CA ALA A 63 16.46 -4.93 10.12
C ALA A 63 15.84 -4.01 11.18
N SER A 64 16.67 -3.24 11.85
CA SER A 64 16.20 -2.33 12.90
C SER A 64 15.27 -1.23 12.38
N TRP A 65 15.41 -0.84 11.12
CA TRP A 65 14.58 0.21 10.52
C TRP A 65 13.24 -0.31 9.97
N ALA A 66 13.05 -1.65 9.93
CA ALA A 66 11.86 -2.24 9.29
C ALA A 66 10.57 -1.82 9.97
N ARG A 67 10.56 -1.77 11.30
CA ARG A 67 9.36 -1.35 12.04
C ARG A 67 8.99 0.10 11.73
N LEU A 68 9.98 1.00 11.70
CA LEU A 68 9.74 2.39 11.36
C LEU A 68 9.21 2.52 9.94
N ALA A 69 9.79 1.77 8.99
CA ALA A 69 9.31 1.76 7.61
C ALA A 69 7.84 1.33 7.54
N ALA A 70 7.46 0.28 8.25
CA ALA A 70 6.08 -0.21 8.26
C ALA A 70 5.13 0.83 8.87
N ILE A 71 5.53 1.51 9.94
CA ILE A 71 4.73 2.56 10.58
C ILE A 71 4.55 3.74 9.63
N VAL A 72 5.62 4.16 8.95
CA VAL A 72 5.55 5.26 7.99
C VAL A 72 4.61 4.91 6.83
N ILE A 73 4.71 3.69 6.30
CA ILE A 73 3.83 3.22 5.23
C ILE A 73 2.38 3.21 5.70
N PHE A 74 2.11 2.66 6.86
CA PHE A 74 0.74 2.63 7.40
C PHE A 74 0.18 4.04 7.59
N THR A 75 0.95 4.93 8.22
CA THR A 75 0.51 6.29 8.50
C THR A 75 0.24 7.06 7.20
N SER A 76 1.15 6.93 6.22
CA SER A 76 0.98 7.58 4.91
C SER A 76 -0.25 7.04 4.18
N THR A 77 -0.45 5.72 4.22
CA THR A 77 -1.59 5.08 3.57
C THR A 77 -2.90 5.51 4.21
N ALA A 78 -2.95 5.57 5.53
CA ALA A 78 -4.14 6.02 6.26
C ALA A 78 -4.46 7.48 5.92
N PHE A 79 -3.44 8.33 5.82
CA PHE A 79 -3.61 9.74 5.44
C PHE A 79 -4.18 9.87 4.02
N VAL A 80 -3.63 9.12 3.07
CA VAL A 80 -4.10 9.14 1.67
C VAL A 80 -5.52 8.58 1.59
N TYR A 81 -5.84 7.55 2.37
CA TYR A 81 -7.20 7.02 2.43
C TYR A 81 -8.18 8.08 2.93
N ALA A 82 -7.82 8.80 4.00
CA ALA A 82 -8.65 9.89 4.51
C ALA A 82 -8.88 10.95 3.45
N ALA A 83 -7.82 11.35 2.72
CA ALA A 83 -7.93 12.32 1.64
C ALA A 83 -8.83 11.80 0.51
N PHE A 84 -8.73 10.51 0.19
CA PHE A 84 -9.61 9.89 -0.81
C PHE A 84 -11.07 9.95 -0.37
N ILE A 85 -11.36 9.66 0.88
CA ILE A 85 -12.73 9.74 1.43
C ILE A 85 -13.27 11.17 1.31
N VAL A 86 -12.45 12.17 1.59
CA VAL A 86 -12.86 13.59 1.40
C VAL A 86 -13.25 13.84 -0.05
N GLN A 87 -12.48 13.33 -1.01
CA GLN A 87 -12.80 13.48 -2.44
C GLN A 87 -14.13 12.79 -2.79
N VAL A 88 -14.36 11.60 -2.26
CA VAL A 88 -15.63 10.88 -2.46
C VAL A 88 -16.80 11.70 -1.93
N LEU A 89 -16.65 12.27 -0.74
CA LEU A 89 -17.70 13.09 -0.12
C LEU A 89 -17.96 14.39 -0.89
N ARG A 90 -16.97 14.86 -1.65
CA ARG A 90 -17.11 16.06 -2.52
C ARG A 90 -17.70 15.73 -3.88
N GLY A 91 -18.05 14.48 -4.14
CA GLY A 91 -18.67 14.08 -5.39
C GLY A 91 -17.70 13.79 -6.52
N VAL A 92 -16.39 13.69 -6.24
CA VAL A 92 -15.42 13.29 -7.26
C VAL A 92 -15.71 11.84 -7.67
N PRO A 93 -15.77 11.53 -8.99
CA PRO A 93 -15.98 10.15 -9.42
C PRO A 93 -14.93 9.20 -8.87
N TRP A 94 -15.36 8.02 -8.43
CA TRP A 94 -14.47 7.02 -7.84
C TRP A 94 -14.93 5.62 -8.17
N GLU A 95 -14.02 4.66 -8.07
CA GLU A 95 -14.29 3.26 -8.32
C GLU A 95 -14.33 2.48 -7.00
N GLU A 96 -15.26 1.53 -6.90
CA GLU A 96 -15.33 0.62 -5.75
C GLU A 96 -14.02 -0.15 -5.58
N ARG A 97 -13.35 -0.46 -6.68
CA ARG A 97 -12.06 -1.14 -6.70
C ARG A 97 -11.01 -0.34 -5.94
N THR A 98 -10.97 0.98 -6.14
CA THR A 98 -10.05 1.86 -5.42
C THR A 98 -10.37 1.89 -3.92
N MET A 99 -11.65 2.02 -3.59
CA MET A 99 -12.09 2.00 -2.19
C MET A 99 -11.68 0.71 -1.51
N GLY A 100 -11.97 -0.44 -2.13
CA GLY A 100 -11.60 -1.74 -1.58
C GLY A 100 -10.10 -1.91 -1.45
N ALA A 101 -9.34 -1.45 -2.44
CA ALA A 101 -7.89 -1.52 -2.40
C ALA A 101 -7.32 -0.68 -1.25
N MET A 102 -7.86 0.52 -1.02
CA MET A 102 -7.36 1.39 0.06
C MET A 102 -7.70 0.82 1.43
N ILE A 103 -8.89 0.23 1.59
CA ILE A 103 -9.26 -0.45 2.83
C ILE A 103 -8.30 -1.61 3.09
N LEU A 104 -8.07 -2.45 2.08
CA LEU A 104 -7.18 -3.60 2.19
C LEU A 104 -5.76 -3.16 2.56
N ARG A 105 -5.22 -2.13 1.87
CA ARG A 105 -3.87 -1.62 2.13
C ARG A 105 -3.73 -1.11 3.56
N THR A 106 -4.71 -0.35 4.01
CA THR A 106 -4.69 0.21 5.37
C THR A 106 -4.69 -0.90 6.41
N LEU A 107 -5.55 -1.90 6.24
CA LEU A 107 -5.65 -3.01 7.19
C LEU A 107 -4.40 -3.91 7.16
N VAL A 108 -3.89 -4.20 5.96
CA VAL A 108 -2.69 -5.03 5.82
C VAL A 108 -1.49 -4.35 6.49
N TRP A 109 -1.31 -3.06 6.24
CA TRP A 109 -0.16 -2.35 6.82
C TRP A 109 -0.32 -2.06 8.30
N ALA A 110 -1.57 -1.92 8.80
CA ALA A 110 -1.82 -1.88 10.24
C ALA A 110 -1.34 -3.18 10.90
N TRP A 111 -1.66 -4.32 10.29
CA TRP A 111 -1.22 -5.61 10.79
C TRP A 111 0.30 -5.77 10.71
N ILE A 112 0.90 -5.41 9.57
CA ILE A 112 2.35 -5.50 9.39
C ILE A 112 3.07 -4.60 10.40
N ALA A 113 2.62 -3.37 10.60
CA ALA A 113 3.22 -2.46 11.56
C ALA A 113 3.13 -3.01 12.98
N LYS A 114 2.03 -3.67 13.32
CA LYS A 114 1.85 -4.33 14.62
C LYS A 114 2.82 -5.49 14.79
N MET A 115 3.05 -6.25 13.70
CA MET A 115 3.91 -7.45 13.73
C MET A 115 5.40 -7.13 13.59
N ALA A 116 5.71 -5.96 13.09
CA ALA A 116 7.10 -5.56 12.86
C ALA A 116 7.89 -5.31 14.15
#